data_9810e7b5b9c07234ef1495bab4a2040a
#
_entry.id   9810e7b5b9c07234ef1495bab4a2040a
#
_cell.length_a   1.000
_cell.length_b   1.000
_cell.length_c   1.000
_cell.angle_alpha   90.00
_cell.angle_beta   90.00
_cell.angle_gamma   90.00
#
_symmetry.space_group_name_H-M   'P 1'
#
loop_
_entity.id
_entity.type
_entity.pdbx_description
1 polymer ?
#
loop_
_entity_poly.entity_id
_entity_poly.type
_entity_poly.pdbx_seq_one_letter_code
_entity_poly.pdbx_strand_id
1 'polypeptide(L)'
;MLKGHCDEKFSELRKILDHQLNSNFELGASVAVEWKGKEVVNLYGGYKDENKNSEWQEDTIVNVFSVTKAVSGICISRLIDAGLLDVNKNVGHYWPEYACNGKENTKVIDFLTHRAGMFGFENDIPQASWNDWDIFVKALEKQKPFVTPGSSQGYHAVTFAWLVGELFKKIDGRTIGNYFKDEIANPLDIDFHIGLNNEQVKRCASITSFDRLDSIKPPIDFIKYIPNFLLNEDLVNLKKSLQSKHFLKAFMPEPFQENDVNSNDFRMAELPAGNGHGTASGLAKLFGILATGCNRNNINLMNETTLDQATKVHTSGPDTVLFGVKLKFGYCFMLDGNKKTNLHFAPIFYEGAFGHAGIGGSVAFGDKKNELGYSFVCNKQQKSSSLYKTSNLLTEALYKAIN
;
A
#
# COMPACT_ATOMS: atom_id res chain seq x y z
N MET A 1 -20.74 10.27 15.42
CA MET A 1 -21.89 10.33 14.46
C MET A 1 -21.31 10.33 13.04
N LEU A 2 -21.89 9.54 12.15
CA LEU A 2 -21.45 9.44 10.75
C LEU A 2 -21.92 10.68 9.98
N LYS A 3 -21.00 11.32 9.23
CA LYS A 3 -21.19 12.55 8.45
C LYS A 3 -20.93 12.27 6.96
N GLY A 4 -21.15 13.27 6.12
CA GLY A 4 -20.88 13.20 4.68
C GLY A 4 -22.09 12.78 3.86
N HIS A 5 -21.86 12.60 2.55
CA HIS A 5 -22.94 12.26 1.61
C HIS A 5 -22.82 10.84 1.10
N CYS A 6 -23.94 10.30 0.62
CA CYS A 6 -24.00 8.96 0.03
C CYS A 6 -25.27 8.89 -0.81
N ASP A 7 -25.10 8.66 -2.11
CA ASP A 7 -26.23 8.44 -3.01
C ASP A 7 -27.07 7.23 -2.56
N GLU A 8 -28.37 7.27 -2.74
CA GLU A 8 -29.31 6.24 -2.25
C GLU A 8 -28.92 4.83 -2.72
N LYS A 9 -28.46 4.70 -3.97
CA LYS A 9 -27.96 3.45 -4.54
C LYS A 9 -26.89 2.78 -3.68
N PHE A 10 -26.09 3.55 -2.96
CA PHE A 10 -24.97 3.09 -2.12
C PHE A 10 -25.28 3.12 -0.62
N SER A 11 -26.54 3.28 -0.24
CA SER A 11 -26.98 3.43 1.17
C SER A 11 -26.53 2.31 2.09
N GLU A 12 -26.24 1.10 1.56
CA GLU A 12 -25.72 -0.02 2.34
C GLU A 12 -24.30 0.26 2.88
N LEU A 13 -23.45 1.03 2.15
CA LEU A 13 -22.14 1.43 2.64
C LEU A 13 -22.28 2.31 3.89
N ARG A 14 -23.27 3.22 3.91
CA ARG A 14 -23.57 4.04 5.08
C ARG A 14 -23.93 3.19 6.30
N LYS A 15 -24.81 2.20 6.13
CA LYS A 15 -25.23 1.32 7.22
C LYS A 15 -24.07 0.49 7.78
N ILE A 16 -23.22 -0.05 6.89
CA ILE A 16 -22.03 -0.82 7.29
C ILE A 16 -21.09 0.06 8.10
N LEU A 17 -20.70 1.23 7.57
CA LEU A 17 -19.75 2.10 8.27
C LEU A 17 -20.32 2.61 9.61
N ASP A 18 -21.60 2.99 9.64
CA ASP A 18 -22.26 3.40 10.88
C ASP A 18 -22.24 2.28 11.94
N HIS A 19 -22.54 1.04 11.53
CA HIS A 19 -22.47 -0.10 12.42
C HIS A 19 -21.05 -0.35 12.95
N GLN A 20 -20.02 -0.28 12.11
CA GLN A 20 -18.63 -0.51 12.52
C GLN A 20 -18.14 0.56 13.52
N LEU A 21 -18.53 1.82 13.33
CA LEU A 21 -18.23 2.91 14.27
C LEU A 21 -19.00 2.77 15.59
N ASN A 22 -20.31 2.52 15.54
CA ASN A 22 -21.15 2.39 16.73
C ASN A 22 -20.82 1.16 17.57
N SER A 23 -20.36 0.06 16.95
CA SER A 23 -19.87 -1.13 17.66
C SER A 23 -18.46 -0.97 18.23
N ASN A 24 -17.78 0.17 18.03
CA ASN A 24 -16.37 0.39 18.33
C ASN A 24 -15.42 -0.62 17.66
N PHE A 25 -15.85 -1.28 16.59
CA PHE A 25 -14.93 -2.06 15.75
C PHE A 25 -13.94 -1.11 15.08
N GLU A 26 -14.43 -0.04 14.46
CA GLU A 26 -13.59 1.09 14.04
C GLU A 26 -13.65 2.23 15.09
N LEU A 27 -12.53 2.94 15.26
CA LEU A 27 -12.46 4.13 16.12
C LEU A 27 -12.80 5.38 15.33
N GLY A 28 -12.13 5.57 14.20
CA GLY A 28 -12.38 6.60 13.21
C GLY A 28 -12.10 6.05 11.83
N ALA A 29 -12.94 6.39 10.87
CA ALA A 29 -12.83 5.88 9.51
C ALA A 29 -13.53 6.79 8.50
N SER A 30 -13.11 6.63 7.23
CA SER A 30 -13.76 7.26 6.08
C SER A 30 -13.82 6.27 4.92
N VAL A 31 -14.90 6.34 4.12
CA VAL A 31 -15.06 5.62 2.86
C VAL A 31 -15.51 6.58 1.77
N ALA A 32 -14.89 6.49 0.60
CA ALA A 32 -15.30 7.25 -0.57
C ALA A 32 -15.35 6.38 -1.82
N VAL A 33 -16.26 6.74 -2.71
CA VAL A 33 -16.46 6.10 -4.01
C VAL A 33 -16.56 7.19 -5.07
N GLU A 34 -15.72 7.10 -6.07
CA GLU A 34 -15.88 7.80 -7.34
C GLU A 34 -16.37 6.79 -8.38
N TRP A 35 -17.54 7.03 -8.94
CA TRP A 35 -18.15 6.17 -9.94
C TRP A 35 -18.49 6.96 -11.19
N LYS A 36 -17.97 6.52 -12.36
CA LYS A 36 -18.15 7.19 -13.65
C LYS A 36 -17.76 8.66 -13.60
N GLY A 37 -16.64 8.93 -12.92
CA GLY A 37 -16.07 10.28 -12.81
C GLY A 37 -16.77 11.21 -11.82
N LYS A 38 -17.69 10.71 -10.97
CA LYS A 38 -18.39 11.50 -9.95
C LYS A 38 -18.21 10.88 -8.57
N GLU A 39 -17.96 11.70 -7.56
CA GLU A 39 -18.03 11.26 -6.16
C GLU A 39 -19.49 10.99 -5.80
N VAL A 40 -19.80 9.73 -5.51
CA VAL A 40 -21.15 9.25 -5.15
C VAL A 40 -21.27 8.85 -3.68
N VAL A 41 -20.12 8.63 -3.02
CA VAL A 41 -20.02 8.39 -1.59
C VAL A 41 -18.81 9.12 -1.03
N ASN A 42 -19.00 9.86 0.05
CA ASN A 42 -17.95 10.42 0.90
C ASN A 42 -18.48 10.44 2.34
N LEU A 43 -18.18 9.38 3.08
CA LEU A 43 -18.66 9.17 4.44
C LEU A 43 -17.47 9.13 5.40
N TYR A 44 -17.59 9.82 6.52
CA TYR A 44 -16.56 9.86 7.54
C TYR A 44 -17.16 9.98 8.94
N GLY A 45 -16.45 9.48 9.96
CA GLY A 45 -16.92 9.58 11.34
C GLY A 45 -16.01 8.93 12.36
N GLY A 46 -16.41 9.01 13.60
CA GLY A 46 -15.64 8.53 14.75
C GLY A 46 -14.61 9.56 15.23
N TYR A 47 -13.45 9.10 15.68
CA TYR A 47 -12.45 9.93 16.37
C TYR A 47 -11.06 9.76 15.76
N LYS A 48 -10.28 10.85 15.81
CA LYS A 48 -8.88 10.87 15.35
C LYS A 48 -7.89 10.24 16.34
N ASP A 49 -8.27 10.12 17.59
CA ASP A 49 -7.42 9.67 18.68
C ASP A 49 -8.16 8.71 19.63
N GLU A 50 -7.38 7.87 20.33
CA GLU A 50 -7.90 6.83 21.21
C GLU A 50 -8.70 7.38 22.39
N ASN A 51 -8.33 8.57 22.87
CA ASN A 51 -9.00 9.23 24.00
C ASN A 51 -10.32 9.90 23.57
N LYS A 52 -10.66 9.88 22.28
CA LYS A 52 -11.88 10.45 21.69
C LYS A 52 -12.01 11.96 21.93
N ASN A 53 -10.87 12.67 22.01
CA ASN A 53 -10.83 14.11 22.22
C ASN A 53 -11.15 14.90 20.96
N SER A 54 -10.84 14.33 19.79
CA SER A 54 -11.00 14.98 18.49
C SER A 54 -11.84 14.12 17.54
N GLU A 55 -12.95 14.66 17.06
CA GLU A 55 -13.78 14.00 16.06
C GLU A 55 -13.06 13.93 14.70
N TRP A 56 -13.30 12.85 13.95
CA TRP A 56 -12.92 12.75 12.57
C TRP A 56 -13.71 13.76 11.71
N GLN A 57 -13.00 14.56 10.91
CA GLN A 57 -13.57 15.55 10.00
C GLN A 57 -13.37 15.10 8.55
N GLU A 58 -13.99 15.82 7.62
CA GLU A 58 -13.88 15.54 6.18
C GLU A 58 -12.44 15.61 5.69
N ASP A 59 -11.68 16.57 6.21
CA ASP A 59 -10.27 16.81 5.88
C ASP A 59 -9.28 16.03 6.76
N THR A 60 -9.74 15.10 7.59
CA THR A 60 -8.86 14.26 8.40
C THR A 60 -8.07 13.32 7.51
N ILE A 61 -6.76 13.41 7.59
CA ILE A 61 -5.84 12.51 6.90
C ILE A 61 -5.33 11.44 7.87
N VAL A 62 -4.99 10.28 7.34
CA VAL A 62 -4.47 9.17 8.13
C VAL A 62 -3.41 8.42 7.35
N ASN A 63 -2.46 7.80 8.05
CA ASN A 63 -1.49 6.91 7.41
C ASN A 63 -2.21 5.70 6.79
N VAL A 64 -2.05 5.54 5.49
CA VAL A 64 -2.64 4.43 4.73
C VAL A 64 -1.68 3.28 4.49
N PHE A 65 -0.50 3.33 5.09
CA PHE A 65 0.54 2.31 4.96
C PHE A 65 0.81 1.95 3.49
N SER A 66 0.78 0.68 3.14
CA SER A 66 1.18 0.19 1.82
C SER A 66 0.28 0.60 0.66
N VAL A 67 -0.87 1.24 0.88
CA VAL A 67 -1.60 1.94 -0.20
C VAL A 67 -0.68 2.95 -0.89
N THR A 68 0.27 3.52 -0.16
CA THR A 68 1.33 4.40 -0.67
C THR A 68 2.09 3.82 -1.85
N LYS A 69 2.32 2.48 -1.88
CA LYS A 69 3.04 1.82 -2.99
C LYS A 69 2.32 1.98 -4.32
N ALA A 70 1.00 1.87 -4.33
CA ALA A 70 0.23 2.06 -5.56
C ALA A 70 0.29 3.52 -6.04
N VAL A 71 0.26 4.49 -5.11
CA VAL A 71 0.45 5.91 -5.46
C VAL A 71 1.86 6.15 -6.02
N SER A 72 2.88 5.56 -5.42
CA SER A 72 4.25 5.59 -5.95
C SER A 72 4.34 4.91 -7.33
N GLY A 73 3.56 3.84 -7.54
CA GLY A 73 3.44 3.16 -8.82
C GLY A 73 2.88 4.06 -9.93
N ILE A 74 1.98 4.99 -9.60
CA ILE A 74 1.49 6.00 -10.54
C ILE A 74 2.66 6.92 -10.98
N CYS A 75 3.47 7.40 -10.04
CA CYS A 75 4.64 8.23 -10.36
C CYS A 75 5.66 7.47 -11.23
N ILE A 76 5.95 6.21 -10.88
CA ILE A 76 6.81 5.33 -11.70
C ILE A 76 6.24 5.13 -13.10
N SER A 77 4.92 4.88 -13.21
CA SER A 77 4.26 4.67 -14.50
C SER A 77 4.33 5.92 -15.39
N ARG A 78 4.34 7.13 -14.81
CA ARG A 78 4.56 8.37 -15.54
C ARG A 78 5.98 8.47 -16.12
N LEU A 79 7.01 7.99 -15.40
CA LEU A 79 8.37 7.92 -15.96
C LEU A 79 8.46 6.90 -17.11
N ILE A 80 7.73 5.79 -17.01
CA ILE A 80 7.63 4.78 -18.08
C ILE A 80 6.92 5.38 -19.29
N ASP A 81 5.80 6.05 -19.09
CA ASP A 81 5.01 6.72 -20.14
C ASP A 81 5.81 7.79 -20.88
N ALA A 82 6.66 8.52 -20.16
CA ALA A 82 7.58 9.52 -20.73
C ALA A 82 8.81 8.89 -21.42
N GLY A 83 8.97 7.57 -21.40
CA GLY A 83 10.15 6.89 -21.97
C GLY A 83 11.44 7.06 -21.17
N LEU A 84 11.37 7.60 -19.95
CA LEU A 84 12.51 7.84 -19.07
C LEU A 84 12.95 6.58 -18.31
N LEU A 85 12.03 5.65 -18.10
CA LEU A 85 12.26 4.39 -17.38
C LEU A 85 11.82 3.19 -18.20
N ASP A 86 12.79 2.32 -18.53
CA ASP A 86 12.54 1.03 -19.19
C ASP A 86 12.61 -0.10 -18.14
N VAL A 87 11.50 -0.78 -17.93
CA VAL A 87 11.35 -1.85 -16.92
C VAL A 87 12.23 -3.07 -17.19
N ASN A 88 12.69 -3.27 -18.43
CA ASN A 88 13.51 -4.41 -18.85
C ASN A 88 15.01 -4.15 -18.65
N LYS A 89 15.42 -2.91 -18.47
CA LYS A 89 16.82 -2.55 -18.18
C LYS A 89 17.21 -2.99 -16.76
N ASN A 90 18.50 -3.25 -16.60
CA ASN A 90 19.06 -3.46 -15.26
C ASN A 90 19.02 -2.15 -14.46
N VAL A 91 18.74 -2.26 -13.16
CA VAL A 91 18.73 -1.12 -12.23
C VAL A 91 20.03 -0.34 -12.30
N GLY A 92 21.18 -1.02 -12.45
CA GLY A 92 22.49 -0.40 -12.56
C GLY A 92 22.67 0.57 -13.74
N HIS A 93 21.77 0.54 -14.74
CA HIS A 93 21.73 1.54 -15.81
C HIS A 93 21.36 2.93 -15.27
N TYR A 94 20.48 2.99 -14.27
CA TYR A 94 20.00 4.23 -13.67
C TYR A 94 20.66 4.52 -12.31
N TRP A 95 21.04 3.45 -11.61
CA TRP A 95 21.65 3.49 -10.28
C TRP A 95 22.86 2.55 -10.21
N PRO A 96 24.04 3.01 -10.73
CA PRO A 96 25.25 2.18 -10.81
C PRO A 96 25.73 1.63 -9.47
N GLU A 97 25.59 2.39 -8.38
CA GLU A 97 26.05 2.04 -7.05
C GLU A 97 25.29 0.82 -6.47
N TYR A 98 24.06 0.58 -6.94
CA TYR A 98 23.30 -0.59 -6.56
C TYR A 98 23.82 -1.89 -7.19
N ALA A 99 24.42 -1.82 -8.38
CA ALA A 99 24.79 -2.97 -9.21
C ALA A 99 26.05 -3.67 -8.74
N CYS A 100 26.06 -4.17 -7.51
CA CYS A 100 27.18 -4.92 -6.92
C CYS A 100 26.67 -6.03 -6.00
N ASN A 101 27.59 -6.88 -5.54
CA ASN A 101 27.33 -7.91 -4.55
C ASN A 101 26.20 -8.92 -4.92
N GLY A 102 26.11 -9.29 -6.21
CA GLY A 102 25.11 -10.24 -6.72
C GLY A 102 23.79 -9.58 -7.17
N LYS A 103 23.76 -8.24 -7.30
CA LYS A 103 22.61 -7.46 -7.75
C LYS A 103 22.75 -6.90 -9.18
N GLU A 104 23.85 -7.20 -9.86
CA GLU A 104 24.24 -6.64 -11.16
C GLU A 104 23.18 -6.85 -12.24
N ASN A 105 22.47 -7.97 -12.18
CA ASN A 105 21.45 -8.36 -13.15
C ASN A 105 20.01 -8.04 -12.67
N THR A 106 19.83 -7.33 -11.57
CA THR A 106 18.50 -6.93 -11.09
C THR A 106 17.86 -5.99 -12.12
N LYS A 107 16.72 -6.35 -12.65
CA LYS A 107 15.96 -5.51 -13.57
C LYS A 107 15.06 -4.54 -12.81
N VAL A 108 14.72 -3.44 -13.44
CA VAL A 108 13.75 -2.47 -12.89
C VAL A 108 12.43 -3.16 -12.51
N ILE A 109 11.92 -4.04 -13.38
CA ILE A 109 10.68 -4.79 -13.11
C ILE A 109 10.75 -5.60 -11.81
N ASP A 110 11.94 -6.07 -11.39
CA ASP A 110 12.09 -6.84 -10.15
C ASP A 110 11.84 -5.97 -8.91
N PHE A 111 12.15 -4.66 -8.97
CA PHE A 111 11.77 -3.71 -7.93
C PHE A 111 10.26 -3.54 -7.86
N LEU A 112 9.63 -3.31 -9.02
CA LEU A 112 8.22 -2.96 -9.13
C LEU A 112 7.28 -4.14 -8.81
N THR A 113 7.80 -5.38 -8.82
CA THR A 113 7.02 -6.61 -8.64
C THR A 113 7.47 -7.46 -7.45
N HIS A 114 8.24 -6.86 -6.53
CA HIS A 114 8.73 -7.52 -5.33
C HIS A 114 9.61 -8.76 -5.57
N ARG A 115 10.44 -8.72 -6.62
CA ARG A 115 11.33 -9.83 -7.01
C ARG A 115 12.82 -9.52 -6.88
N ALA A 116 13.18 -8.34 -6.36
CA ALA A 116 14.58 -7.94 -6.24
C ALA A 116 15.38 -8.72 -5.18
N GLY A 117 14.70 -9.52 -4.33
CA GLY A 117 15.36 -10.24 -3.24
C GLY A 117 15.89 -9.37 -2.10
N MET A 118 15.49 -8.11 -2.07
CA MET A 118 15.96 -7.07 -1.15
C MET A 118 14.89 -6.68 -0.12
N PHE A 119 14.11 -7.66 0.36
CA PHE A 119 12.92 -7.43 1.17
C PHE A 119 13.18 -6.95 2.61
N GLY A 120 14.43 -6.89 3.06
CA GLY A 120 14.83 -6.40 4.38
C GLY A 120 16.26 -5.89 4.39
N PHE A 121 16.74 -5.48 5.57
CA PHE A 121 18.15 -5.17 5.79
C PHE A 121 18.89 -6.40 6.32
N GLU A 122 20.10 -6.68 5.79
CA GLU A 122 20.93 -7.79 6.22
C GLU A 122 21.46 -7.54 7.63
N ASN A 123 21.99 -6.35 7.85
CA ASN A 123 22.51 -5.88 9.12
C ASN A 123 21.58 -4.86 9.75
N ASP A 124 21.68 -4.71 11.06
CA ASP A 124 20.96 -3.68 11.79
C ASP A 124 21.42 -2.30 11.29
N ILE A 125 20.44 -1.45 11.00
CA ILE A 125 20.70 -0.06 10.65
C ILE A 125 21.02 0.67 11.95
N PRO A 126 22.06 1.52 12.01
CA PRO A 126 22.30 2.36 13.19
C PRO A 126 21.05 3.16 13.53
N GLN A 127 20.85 3.46 14.82
CA GLN A 127 19.73 4.28 15.24
C GLN A 127 19.75 5.61 14.47
N ALA A 128 18.79 5.77 13.58
CA ALA A 128 18.69 6.86 12.63
C ALA A 128 17.25 7.35 12.57
N SER A 129 17.07 8.61 12.21
CA SER A 129 15.77 9.16 11.88
C SER A 129 15.26 8.56 10.57
N TRP A 130 13.95 8.45 10.41
CA TRP A 130 13.33 8.10 9.13
C TRP A 130 13.71 9.05 8.00
N ASN A 131 14.17 10.27 8.34
CA ASN A 131 14.65 11.28 7.40
C ASN A 131 16.10 11.06 6.94
N ASP A 132 16.85 10.15 7.56
CA ASP A 132 18.25 9.85 7.19
C ASP A 132 18.33 8.94 5.94
N TRP A 133 17.77 9.41 4.83
CA TRP A 133 17.62 8.67 3.58
C TRP A 133 18.86 7.92 3.12
N ASP A 134 20.01 8.60 3.14
CA ASP A 134 21.28 8.06 2.62
C ASP A 134 21.80 6.86 3.42
N ILE A 135 21.51 6.75 4.70
CA ILE A 135 21.93 5.62 5.54
C ILE A 135 21.27 4.34 5.03
N PHE A 136 19.97 4.40 4.76
CA PHE A 136 19.21 3.26 4.25
C PHE A 136 19.60 2.90 2.81
N VAL A 137 19.77 3.90 1.95
CA VAL A 137 20.23 3.71 0.57
C VAL A 137 21.59 3.01 0.55
N LYS A 138 22.57 3.51 1.29
CA LYS A 138 23.92 2.92 1.38
C LYS A 138 23.91 1.51 1.97
N ALA A 139 23.01 1.19 2.91
CA ALA A 139 22.87 -0.16 3.41
C ALA A 139 22.40 -1.12 2.31
N LEU A 140 21.39 -0.72 1.52
CA LEU A 140 20.89 -1.51 0.38
C LEU A 140 21.91 -1.65 -0.75
N GLU A 141 22.71 -0.63 -1.01
CA GLU A 141 23.81 -0.71 -1.98
C GLU A 141 24.85 -1.77 -1.57
N LYS A 142 25.23 -1.79 -0.29
CA LYS A 142 26.29 -2.66 0.21
C LYS A 142 25.89 -4.11 0.44
N GLN A 143 24.64 -4.38 0.80
CA GLN A 143 24.21 -5.73 1.14
C GLN A 143 24.05 -6.63 -0.09
N LYS A 144 24.08 -7.94 0.15
CA LYS A 144 23.69 -8.99 -0.82
C LYS A 144 22.18 -9.16 -0.83
N PRO A 145 21.58 -9.61 -1.94
CA PRO A 145 20.17 -10.00 -1.93
C PRO A 145 19.99 -11.29 -1.12
N PHE A 146 18.87 -11.42 -0.40
CA PHE A 146 18.52 -12.62 0.34
C PHE A 146 18.19 -13.81 -0.57
N VAL A 147 17.72 -13.53 -1.77
CA VAL A 147 17.47 -14.49 -2.85
C VAL A 147 17.91 -13.86 -4.16
N THR A 148 18.28 -14.69 -5.13
CA THR A 148 18.67 -14.19 -6.47
C THR A 148 17.58 -13.32 -7.06
N PRO A 149 17.88 -12.08 -7.50
CA PRO A 149 16.91 -11.21 -8.13
C PRO A 149 16.18 -11.90 -9.29
N GLY A 150 14.87 -11.74 -9.37
CA GLY A 150 14.02 -12.38 -10.37
C GLY A 150 13.63 -13.85 -10.08
N SER A 151 14.22 -14.51 -9.09
CA SER A 151 13.98 -15.96 -8.85
C SER A 151 12.69 -16.27 -8.10
N SER A 152 12.26 -15.39 -7.20
CA SER A 152 11.04 -15.57 -6.40
C SER A 152 10.43 -14.24 -6.01
N GLN A 153 9.15 -14.27 -5.64
CA GLN A 153 8.44 -13.14 -5.08
C GLN A 153 8.62 -13.12 -3.56
N GLY A 154 8.95 -11.95 -3.02
CA GLY A 154 9.04 -11.69 -1.58
C GLY A 154 8.74 -10.24 -1.29
N TYR A 155 7.66 -9.97 -0.59
CA TYR A 155 7.13 -8.64 -0.39
C TYR A 155 8.13 -7.70 0.29
N HIS A 156 8.53 -6.63 -0.37
CA HIS A 156 9.42 -5.59 0.15
C HIS A 156 8.58 -4.59 0.95
N ALA A 157 8.31 -4.91 2.23
CA ALA A 157 7.38 -4.14 3.04
C ALA A 157 7.86 -2.69 3.27
N VAL A 158 9.11 -2.54 3.71
CA VAL A 158 9.71 -1.25 4.08
C VAL A 158 10.79 -0.83 3.09
N THR A 159 11.68 -1.74 2.69
CA THR A 159 12.81 -1.46 1.79
C THR A 159 12.38 -0.94 0.42
N PHE A 160 11.16 -1.24 -0.02
CA PHE A 160 10.55 -0.67 -1.22
C PHE A 160 10.67 0.86 -1.25
N ALA A 161 10.58 1.55 -0.09
CA ALA A 161 10.68 3.01 -0.02
C ALA A 161 11.97 3.51 -0.65
N TRP A 162 13.09 2.95 -0.23
CA TRP A 162 14.41 3.37 -0.70
C TRP A 162 14.80 2.77 -2.05
N LEU A 163 14.37 1.52 -2.34
CA LEU A 163 14.65 0.90 -3.65
C LEU A 163 13.95 1.66 -4.77
N VAL A 164 12.65 1.86 -4.67
CA VAL A 164 11.87 2.53 -5.71
C VAL A 164 12.03 4.05 -5.62
N GLY A 165 12.11 4.62 -4.42
CA GLY A 165 12.29 6.05 -4.20
C GLY A 165 13.65 6.55 -4.70
N GLU A 166 14.75 5.82 -4.46
CA GLU A 166 16.05 6.21 -4.96
C GLU A 166 16.16 6.05 -6.48
N LEU A 167 15.64 4.94 -7.03
CA LEU A 167 15.55 4.77 -8.48
C LEU A 167 14.79 5.93 -9.13
N PHE A 168 13.66 6.34 -8.58
CA PHE A 168 12.89 7.48 -9.04
C PHE A 168 13.71 8.76 -8.99
N LYS A 169 14.34 9.04 -7.84
CA LYS A 169 15.16 10.24 -7.62
C LYS A 169 16.37 10.32 -8.57
N LYS A 170 16.99 9.19 -8.88
CA LYS A 170 18.11 9.14 -9.88
C LYS A 170 17.65 9.51 -11.29
N ILE A 171 16.38 9.34 -11.62
CA ILE A 171 15.83 9.59 -12.96
C ILE A 171 15.22 11.00 -13.07
N ASP A 172 14.34 11.38 -12.13
CA ASP A 172 13.63 12.68 -12.16
C ASP A 172 14.40 13.80 -11.44
N GLY A 173 15.22 13.46 -10.43
CA GLY A 173 15.92 14.42 -9.57
C GLY A 173 15.13 14.83 -8.32
N ARG A 174 13.82 14.66 -8.30
CA ARG A 174 12.94 14.93 -7.15
C ARG A 174 12.63 13.64 -6.40
N THR A 175 12.19 13.76 -5.16
CA THR A 175 11.57 12.66 -4.43
C THR A 175 10.19 12.33 -5.00
N ILE A 176 9.68 11.11 -4.75
CA ILE A 176 8.33 10.72 -5.17
C ILE A 176 7.27 11.62 -4.51
N GLY A 177 7.46 12.00 -3.24
CA GLY A 177 6.52 12.87 -2.52
C GLY A 177 6.41 14.25 -3.14
N ASN A 178 7.54 14.89 -3.46
CA ASN A 178 7.56 16.19 -4.13
C ASN A 178 7.00 16.11 -5.55
N TYR A 179 7.39 15.08 -6.32
CA TYR A 179 6.84 14.86 -7.65
C TYR A 179 5.32 14.67 -7.63
N PHE A 180 4.83 13.79 -6.76
CA PHE A 180 3.39 13.54 -6.62
C PHE A 180 2.63 14.81 -6.27
N LYS A 181 3.12 15.57 -5.30
CA LYS A 181 2.55 16.86 -4.88
C LYS A 181 2.42 17.83 -6.04
N ASP A 182 3.51 18.03 -6.79
CA ASP A 182 3.59 19.09 -7.80
C ASP A 182 2.87 18.70 -9.10
N GLU A 183 3.02 17.44 -9.53
CA GLU A 183 2.54 16.99 -10.84
C GLU A 183 1.13 16.35 -10.80
N ILE A 184 0.68 15.92 -9.61
CA ILE A 184 -0.57 15.15 -9.49
C ILE A 184 -1.49 15.76 -8.44
N ALA A 185 -1.05 15.85 -7.17
CA ALA A 185 -1.94 16.21 -6.07
C ALA A 185 -2.46 17.64 -6.19
N ASN A 186 -1.58 18.62 -6.34
CA ASN A 186 -1.98 20.03 -6.47
C ASN A 186 -2.83 20.29 -7.72
N PRO A 187 -2.43 19.86 -8.95
CA PRO A 187 -3.21 20.13 -10.15
C PRO A 187 -4.58 19.46 -10.17
N LEU A 188 -4.73 18.30 -9.50
CA LEU A 188 -5.97 17.54 -9.47
C LEU A 188 -6.76 17.72 -8.17
N ASP A 189 -6.27 18.54 -7.24
CA ASP A 189 -6.87 18.72 -5.92
C ASP A 189 -7.12 17.38 -5.23
N ILE A 190 -6.02 16.61 -5.03
CA ILE A 190 -6.00 15.31 -4.37
C ILE A 190 -5.36 15.47 -3.00
N ASP A 191 -6.13 15.27 -1.95
CA ASP A 191 -5.65 15.37 -0.58
C ASP A 191 -4.96 14.06 -0.13
N PHE A 192 -3.74 13.89 -0.65
CA PHE A 192 -2.84 12.80 -0.31
C PHE A 192 -1.38 13.29 -0.35
N HIS A 193 -0.58 12.88 0.63
CA HIS A 193 0.78 13.38 0.84
C HIS A 193 1.73 12.24 1.22
N ILE A 194 2.97 12.28 0.73
CA ILE A 194 4.09 11.45 1.19
C ILE A 194 5.13 12.41 1.77
N GLY A 195 5.33 12.38 3.08
CA GLY A 195 6.03 13.42 3.81
C GLY A 195 5.13 14.61 4.12
N LEU A 196 4.80 14.81 5.38
CA LEU A 196 3.90 15.87 5.82
C LEU A 196 4.65 17.13 6.24
N ASN A 197 4.00 18.28 6.08
CA ASN A 197 4.39 19.51 6.74
C ASN A 197 3.65 19.70 8.09
N ASN A 198 4.02 20.72 8.87
CA ASN A 198 3.45 20.98 10.18
C ASN A 198 1.94 21.21 10.17
N GLU A 199 1.37 21.82 9.13
CA GLU A 199 -0.08 22.05 9.04
C GLU A 199 -0.83 20.75 8.76
N GLN A 200 -0.27 19.89 7.90
CA GLN A 200 -0.84 18.59 7.60
C GLN A 200 -0.81 17.67 8.81
N VAL A 201 0.27 17.70 9.62
CA VAL A 201 0.36 16.92 10.86
C VAL A 201 -0.80 17.21 11.81
N LYS A 202 -1.29 18.45 11.91
CA LYS A 202 -2.44 18.81 12.76
C LYS A 202 -3.75 18.14 12.35
N ARG A 203 -3.86 17.77 11.07
CA ARG A 203 -5.05 17.10 10.51
C ARG A 203 -5.01 15.57 10.68
N CYS A 204 -3.85 15.01 11.06
CA CYS A 204 -3.67 13.56 11.14
C CYS A 204 -4.50 12.92 12.24
N ALA A 205 -5.12 11.80 11.92
CA ALA A 205 -5.54 10.82 12.89
C ALA A 205 -4.34 9.97 13.33
N SER A 206 -4.29 9.64 14.61
CA SER A 206 -3.27 8.75 15.17
C SER A 206 -3.68 7.29 14.96
N ILE A 207 -2.76 6.47 14.51
CA ILE A 207 -2.96 5.02 14.44
C ILE A 207 -3.03 4.48 15.88
N THR A 208 -4.05 3.71 16.17
CA THR A 208 -4.30 3.13 17.48
C THR A 208 -4.26 1.62 17.44
N SER A 209 -4.00 0.98 18.58
CA SER A 209 -3.90 -0.49 18.69
C SER A 209 -2.86 -1.09 17.74
N PHE A 210 -1.78 -0.32 17.45
CA PHE A 210 -0.76 -0.75 16.50
C PHE A 210 0.17 -1.78 17.14
N ASP A 211 -0.03 -3.03 16.76
CA ASP A 211 0.90 -4.14 16.99
C ASP A 211 1.20 -4.79 15.64
N ARG A 212 2.42 -4.56 15.14
CA ARG A 212 2.85 -5.12 13.85
C ARG A 212 2.81 -6.64 13.84
N LEU A 213 3.22 -7.27 14.93
CA LEU A 213 3.29 -8.73 15.01
C LEU A 213 1.89 -9.35 15.04
N ASP A 214 1.00 -8.83 15.87
CA ASP A 214 -0.37 -9.36 15.98
C ASP A 214 -1.19 -9.13 14.71
N SER A 215 -0.91 -8.05 13.96
CA SER A 215 -1.62 -7.73 12.72
C SER A 215 -1.23 -8.63 11.55
N ILE A 216 -0.05 -9.25 11.60
CA ILE A 216 0.49 -10.00 10.48
C ILE A 216 0.72 -11.47 10.85
N LYS A 217 0.83 -11.78 12.15
CA LYS A 217 1.09 -13.12 12.63
C LYS A 217 -0.04 -14.07 12.21
N PRO A 218 0.24 -15.11 11.45
CA PRO A 218 -0.81 -16.03 11.06
C PRO A 218 -1.38 -16.72 12.31
N PRO A 219 -2.70 -16.93 12.37
CA PRO A 219 -3.36 -17.52 13.53
C PRO A 219 -2.99 -19.00 13.77
N ILE A 220 -2.05 -19.54 12.99
CA ILE A 220 -1.77 -20.99 12.94
C ILE A 220 -0.28 -21.27 13.18
N ASP A 221 0.24 -20.87 14.34
CA ASP A 221 1.68 -21.07 14.67
C ASP A 221 2.05 -22.56 14.88
N PHE A 222 1.10 -23.39 15.25
CA PHE A 222 1.32 -24.84 15.47
C PHE A 222 1.64 -25.62 14.19
N ILE A 223 1.41 -25.07 13.01
CA ILE A 223 1.71 -25.71 11.72
C ILE A 223 3.21 -26.05 11.58
N LYS A 224 4.08 -25.34 12.30
CA LYS A 224 5.53 -25.61 12.33
C LYS A 224 5.86 -27.03 12.76
N TYR A 225 5.00 -27.65 13.57
CA TYR A 225 5.19 -28.99 14.15
C TYR A 225 4.54 -30.10 13.33
N ILE A 226 3.69 -29.78 12.35
CA ILE A 226 3.01 -30.78 11.52
C ILE A 226 3.95 -31.28 10.41
N PRO A 227 4.11 -32.59 10.20
CA PRO A 227 4.89 -33.13 9.09
C PRO A 227 4.39 -32.68 7.72
N ASN A 228 5.29 -32.38 6.76
CA ASN A 228 4.91 -31.83 5.45
C ASN A 228 3.98 -32.76 4.66
N PHE A 229 4.07 -34.05 4.82
CA PHE A 229 3.22 -35.01 4.09
C PHE A 229 1.74 -34.98 4.52
N LEU A 230 1.44 -34.34 5.66
CA LEU A 230 0.06 -34.11 6.16
C LEU A 230 -0.48 -32.74 5.75
N LEU A 231 0.30 -31.92 5.06
CA LEU A 231 -0.04 -30.57 4.68
C LEU A 231 -0.24 -30.48 3.17
N ASN A 232 -1.22 -29.69 2.75
CA ASN A 232 -1.30 -29.28 1.35
C ASN A 232 -0.20 -28.27 0.99
N GLU A 233 -0.04 -27.97 -0.30
CA GLU A 233 1.01 -27.09 -0.79
C GLU A 233 0.99 -25.69 -0.12
N ASP A 234 -0.18 -25.09 0.06
CA ASP A 234 -0.32 -23.78 0.67
C ASP A 234 0.15 -23.77 2.14
N LEU A 235 -0.18 -24.82 2.89
CA LEU A 235 0.25 -24.98 4.28
C LEU A 235 1.76 -25.32 4.40
N VAL A 236 2.33 -26.00 3.42
CA VAL A 236 3.79 -26.22 3.34
C VAL A 236 4.50 -24.89 3.08
N ASN A 237 3.99 -24.06 2.19
CA ASN A 237 4.54 -22.74 1.90
C ASN A 237 4.45 -21.82 3.13
N LEU A 238 3.30 -21.81 3.82
CA LEU A 238 3.13 -21.11 5.10
C LEU A 238 4.19 -21.54 6.12
N LYS A 239 4.37 -22.84 6.31
CA LYS A 239 5.36 -23.39 7.23
C LYS A 239 6.79 -22.96 6.89
N LYS A 240 7.19 -23.02 5.62
CA LYS A 240 8.50 -22.55 5.15
C LYS A 240 8.69 -21.06 5.45
N SER A 241 7.71 -20.23 5.17
CA SER A 241 7.78 -18.78 5.43
C SER A 241 7.90 -18.46 6.93
N LEU A 242 7.16 -19.17 7.79
CA LEU A 242 7.27 -19.04 9.24
C LEU A 242 8.66 -19.41 9.79
N GLN A 243 9.38 -20.30 9.10
CA GLN A 243 10.73 -20.73 9.49
C GLN A 243 11.83 -19.83 8.93
N SER A 244 11.56 -19.08 7.84
CA SER A 244 12.58 -18.36 7.08
C SER A 244 13.10 -17.08 7.75
N LYS A 245 12.43 -16.54 8.76
CA LYS A 245 12.68 -15.21 9.34
C LYS A 245 12.61 -14.03 8.33
N HIS A 246 12.34 -14.28 7.07
CA HIS A 246 12.24 -13.23 6.04
C HIS A 246 11.19 -12.19 6.39
N PHE A 247 10.08 -12.65 6.98
CA PHE A 247 9.03 -11.80 7.48
C PHE A 247 9.53 -10.76 8.50
N LEU A 248 10.28 -11.20 9.52
CA LEU A 248 10.82 -10.29 10.54
C LEU A 248 11.75 -9.24 9.92
N LYS A 249 12.65 -9.67 9.01
CA LYS A 249 13.55 -8.76 8.29
C LYS A 249 12.80 -7.73 7.43
N ALA A 250 11.66 -8.11 6.86
CA ALA A 250 10.88 -7.23 5.98
C ALA A 250 10.01 -6.20 6.74
N PHE A 251 9.43 -6.61 7.87
CA PHE A 251 8.45 -5.79 8.59
C PHE A 251 8.98 -5.14 9.88
N MET A 252 10.05 -5.69 10.44
CA MET A 252 10.63 -5.26 11.71
C MET A 252 12.11 -4.92 11.55
N PRO A 253 12.47 -3.93 10.71
CA PRO A 253 13.85 -3.47 10.65
C PRO A 253 14.21 -2.79 11.97
N GLU A 254 15.27 -3.28 12.63
CA GLU A 254 15.87 -2.55 13.72
C GLU A 254 16.41 -1.19 13.21
N PRO A 255 16.26 -0.09 13.95
CA PRO A 255 15.88 0.02 15.36
C PRO A 255 14.45 0.59 15.59
N PHE A 256 13.53 0.46 14.63
CA PHE A 256 12.26 1.18 14.68
C PHE A 256 11.27 0.57 15.69
N GLN A 257 10.77 1.39 16.61
CA GLN A 257 9.80 0.99 17.61
C GLN A 257 8.37 1.04 17.06
N GLU A 258 7.47 0.27 17.66
CA GLU A 258 6.07 0.16 17.22
C GLU A 258 5.32 1.50 17.19
N ASN A 259 5.63 2.40 18.12
CA ASN A 259 4.96 3.69 18.22
C ASN A 259 5.48 4.77 17.26
N ASP A 260 6.50 4.49 16.46
CA ASP A 260 7.10 5.48 15.56
C ASP A 260 6.13 5.98 14.48
N VAL A 261 5.11 5.20 14.12
CA VAL A 261 4.14 5.56 13.07
C VAL A 261 3.33 6.83 13.38
N ASN A 262 3.24 7.24 14.63
CA ASN A 262 2.59 8.47 15.06
C ASN A 262 3.57 9.62 15.34
N SER A 263 4.86 9.36 15.30
CA SER A 263 5.88 10.39 15.51
C SER A 263 5.91 11.41 14.38
N ASN A 264 6.31 12.64 14.68
CA ASN A 264 6.51 13.64 13.63
C ASN A 264 7.66 13.24 12.71
N ASP A 265 8.69 12.58 13.21
CA ASP A 265 9.80 12.07 12.40
C ASP A 265 9.28 11.12 11.30
N PHE A 266 8.42 10.15 11.64
CA PHE A 266 7.82 9.25 10.66
C PHE A 266 6.85 9.97 9.73
N ARG A 267 5.98 10.85 10.25
CA ARG A 267 4.97 11.55 9.44
C ARG A 267 5.59 12.49 8.41
N MET A 268 6.70 13.15 8.77
CA MET A 268 7.38 14.15 7.93
C MET A 268 8.40 13.51 6.97
N ALA A 269 8.87 12.30 7.25
CA ALA A 269 9.71 11.54 6.33
C ALA A 269 8.97 11.22 5.03
N GLU A 270 9.72 11.09 3.92
CA GLU A 270 9.19 10.61 2.66
C GLU A 270 9.49 9.12 2.48
N LEU A 271 8.53 8.26 2.84
CA LEU A 271 8.65 6.81 2.71
C LEU A 271 7.63 6.29 1.69
N PRO A 272 7.93 6.29 0.39
CA PRO A 272 6.99 5.96 -0.68
C PRO A 272 6.54 4.48 -0.71
N ALA A 273 6.81 3.75 0.37
CA ALA A 273 6.30 2.40 0.63
C ALA A 273 5.18 2.35 1.66
N GLY A 274 5.09 3.33 2.59
CA GLY A 274 4.27 3.06 3.75
C GLY A 274 3.88 4.22 4.65
N ASN A 275 4.24 5.46 4.34
CA ASN A 275 3.81 6.59 5.17
C ASN A 275 3.01 7.67 4.41
N GLY A 276 2.37 7.30 3.32
CA GLY A 276 1.39 8.18 2.70
C GLY A 276 0.22 8.46 3.64
N HIS A 277 -0.20 9.71 3.71
CA HIS A 277 -1.33 10.17 4.50
C HIS A 277 -2.34 10.85 3.57
N GLY A 278 -3.60 10.52 3.72
CA GLY A 278 -4.63 11.13 2.87
C GLY A 278 -6.05 10.88 3.35
N THR A 279 -6.98 11.50 2.66
CA THR A 279 -8.41 11.27 2.83
C THR A 279 -8.89 10.12 1.94
N ALA A 280 -10.02 9.51 2.30
CA ALA A 280 -10.64 8.51 1.42
C ALA A 280 -11.08 9.13 0.09
N SER A 281 -11.64 10.35 0.11
CA SER A 281 -12.07 11.07 -1.10
C SER A 281 -10.90 11.33 -2.06
N GLY A 282 -9.76 11.82 -1.54
CA GLY A 282 -8.57 12.06 -2.37
C GLY A 282 -8.07 10.79 -3.08
N LEU A 283 -8.01 9.66 -2.36
CA LEU A 283 -7.62 8.38 -2.94
C LEU A 283 -8.65 7.83 -3.91
N ALA A 284 -9.95 7.87 -3.57
CA ALA A 284 -11.02 7.42 -4.47
C ALA A 284 -11.02 8.21 -5.78
N LYS A 285 -10.83 9.54 -5.70
CA LYS A 285 -10.66 10.43 -6.85
C LYS A 285 -9.46 10.05 -7.72
N LEU A 286 -8.29 9.82 -7.09
CA LEU A 286 -7.07 9.43 -7.81
C LEU A 286 -7.26 8.13 -8.60
N PHE A 287 -7.79 7.10 -7.94
CA PHE A 287 -8.05 5.81 -8.59
C PHE A 287 -9.22 5.87 -9.58
N GLY A 288 -10.21 6.73 -9.35
CA GLY A 288 -11.30 7.00 -10.27
C GLY A 288 -10.83 7.64 -11.57
N ILE A 289 -9.88 8.59 -11.50
CA ILE A 289 -9.24 9.17 -12.69
C ILE A 289 -8.54 8.09 -13.51
N LEU A 290 -7.79 7.19 -12.87
CA LEU A 290 -7.15 6.07 -13.57
C LEU A 290 -8.19 5.14 -14.21
N ALA A 291 -9.28 4.86 -13.52
CA ALA A 291 -10.33 3.97 -14.00
C ALA A 291 -11.16 4.56 -15.15
N THR A 292 -11.14 5.88 -15.34
CA THR A 292 -11.94 6.61 -16.35
C THR A 292 -11.10 7.26 -17.46
N GLY A 293 -9.96 6.65 -17.81
CA GLY A 293 -9.15 7.07 -18.95
C GLY A 293 -7.93 7.93 -18.60
N CYS A 294 -7.50 7.92 -17.34
CA CYS A 294 -6.28 8.59 -16.87
C CYS A 294 -6.22 10.11 -17.04
N ASN A 295 -7.33 10.75 -17.36
CA ASN A 295 -7.38 12.19 -17.64
C ASN A 295 -8.49 12.89 -16.85
N ARG A 296 -8.19 14.06 -16.31
CA ARG A 296 -9.16 14.95 -15.67
C ARG A 296 -8.68 16.40 -15.75
N ASN A 297 -9.58 17.34 -16.11
CA ASN A 297 -9.29 18.76 -16.18
C ASN A 297 -8.09 19.10 -17.09
N ASN A 298 -7.93 18.41 -18.21
CA ASN A 298 -6.80 18.50 -19.15
C ASN A 298 -5.45 18.06 -18.54
N ILE A 299 -5.46 17.37 -17.40
CA ILE A 299 -4.28 16.76 -16.81
C ILE A 299 -4.30 15.28 -17.11
N ASN A 300 -3.35 14.84 -17.91
CA ASN A 300 -3.15 13.43 -18.22
C ASN A 300 -2.16 12.82 -17.22
N LEU A 301 -2.61 11.80 -16.49
CA LEU A 301 -1.73 11.07 -15.58
C LEU A 301 -0.76 10.15 -16.35
N MET A 302 -1.23 9.48 -17.38
CA MET A 302 -0.46 8.61 -18.27
C MET A 302 -1.37 8.14 -19.42
N ASN A 303 -0.79 7.55 -20.46
CA ASN A 303 -1.57 6.89 -21.50
C ASN A 303 -2.25 5.62 -20.95
N GLU A 304 -3.44 5.29 -21.45
CA GLU A 304 -4.16 4.09 -21.01
C GLU A 304 -3.36 2.80 -21.27
N THR A 305 -2.60 2.76 -22.37
CA THR A 305 -1.70 1.64 -22.67
C THR A 305 -0.63 1.44 -21.60
N THR A 306 -0.12 2.53 -21.01
CA THR A 306 0.83 2.46 -19.90
C THR A 306 0.15 1.94 -18.63
N LEU A 307 -1.06 2.41 -18.33
CA LEU A 307 -1.84 1.88 -17.22
C LEU A 307 -2.13 0.38 -17.41
N ASP A 308 -2.53 -0.04 -18.62
CA ASP A 308 -2.80 -1.46 -18.92
C ASP A 308 -1.55 -2.33 -18.71
N GLN A 309 -0.37 -1.84 -19.10
CA GLN A 309 0.88 -2.52 -18.79
C GLN A 309 1.19 -2.52 -17.28
N ALA A 310 0.99 -1.40 -16.60
CA ALA A 310 1.25 -1.29 -15.17
C ALA A 310 0.33 -2.18 -14.32
N THR A 311 -0.90 -2.42 -14.79
CA THR A 311 -1.90 -3.23 -14.09
C THR A 311 -2.04 -4.66 -14.62
N LYS A 312 -1.21 -5.05 -15.60
CA LYS A 312 -1.07 -6.43 -16.03
C LYS A 312 -0.37 -7.27 -14.97
N VAL A 313 -0.70 -8.55 -14.88
CA VAL A 313 0.01 -9.50 -14.00
C VAL A 313 1.43 -9.72 -14.50
N HIS A 314 2.42 -9.22 -13.77
CA HIS A 314 3.85 -9.41 -14.06
C HIS A 314 4.48 -10.45 -13.14
N THR A 315 3.93 -10.64 -11.95
CA THR A 315 4.29 -11.76 -11.06
C THR A 315 3.06 -12.31 -10.38
N SER A 316 3.06 -13.62 -10.17
CA SER A 316 2.00 -14.34 -9.49
C SER A 316 2.58 -15.58 -8.81
N GLY A 317 2.22 -15.80 -7.57
CA GLY A 317 2.66 -17.00 -6.84
C GLY A 317 2.75 -16.79 -5.34
N PRO A 318 3.24 -17.82 -4.62
CA PRO A 318 3.41 -17.75 -3.18
C PRO A 318 4.50 -16.74 -2.83
N ASP A 319 4.18 -15.83 -1.90
CA ASP A 319 5.10 -14.82 -1.42
C ASP A 319 5.95 -15.36 -0.27
N THR A 320 7.28 -15.28 -0.39
CA THR A 320 8.22 -15.86 0.59
C THR A 320 8.30 -15.07 1.89
N VAL A 321 7.81 -13.84 1.91
CA VAL A 321 7.73 -12.95 3.08
C VAL A 321 6.36 -13.05 3.73
N LEU A 322 5.28 -13.03 2.94
CA LEU A 322 3.89 -13.04 3.41
C LEU A 322 3.33 -14.48 3.52
N PHE A 323 4.09 -15.35 4.17
CA PHE A 323 3.66 -16.70 4.60
C PHE A 323 3.10 -17.58 3.47
N GLY A 324 3.62 -17.42 2.25
CA GLY A 324 3.19 -18.21 1.11
C GLY A 324 1.84 -17.83 0.52
N VAL A 325 1.27 -16.70 0.93
CA VAL A 325 0.04 -16.17 0.33
C VAL A 325 0.29 -15.93 -1.17
N LYS A 326 -0.60 -16.43 -2.01
CA LYS A 326 -0.54 -16.20 -3.45
C LYS A 326 -1.00 -14.79 -3.77
N LEU A 327 -0.07 -13.96 -4.22
CA LEU A 327 -0.32 -12.57 -4.60
C LEU A 327 0.02 -12.36 -6.07
N LYS A 328 -0.68 -11.42 -6.68
CA LYS A 328 -0.41 -10.96 -8.04
C LYS A 328 -0.01 -9.49 -7.98
N PHE A 329 1.07 -9.15 -8.67
CA PHE A 329 1.51 -7.75 -8.78
C PHE A 329 1.68 -7.30 -10.23
N GLY A 330 1.22 -6.08 -10.48
CA GLY A 330 1.63 -5.23 -11.58
C GLY A 330 2.81 -4.34 -11.17
N TYR A 331 3.03 -3.21 -11.85
CA TYR A 331 4.06 -2.24 -11.44
C TYR A 331 3.62 -1.51 -10.17
N CYS A 332 4.08 -1.99 -9.01
CA CYS A 332 3.73 -1.48 -7.68
C CYS A 332 2.24 -1.61 -7.30
N PHE A 333 1.41 -2.19 -8.14
CA PHE A 333 0.00 -2.45 -7.85
C PHE A 333 -0.19 -3.89 -7.38
N MET A 334 -0.91 -4.05 -6.29
CA MET A 334 -1.56 -5.29 -5.94
C MET A 334 -2.78 -5.46 -6.84
N LEU A 335 -2.92 -6.64 -7.45
CA LEU A 335 -3.99 -6.93 -8.39
C LEU A 335 -5.02 -7.88 -7.76
N ASP A 336 -6.05 -8.22 -8.54
CA ASP A 336 -7.12 -9.09 -8.11
C ASP A 336 -6.60 -10.32 -7.36
N GLY A 337 -7.12 -10.54 -6.19
CA GLY A 337 -6.75 -11.62 -5.29
C GLY A 337 -7.98 -12.39 -4.80
N ASN A 338 -7.77 -13.49 -4.16
CA ASN A 338 -8.72 -14.49 -3.70
C ASN A 338 -10.13 -13.98 -3.29
N LYS A 339 -11.09 -14.10 -4.19
CA LYS A 339 -12.53 -13.92 -3.93
C LYS A 339 -13.15 -14.97 -2.99
N LYS A 340 -12.41 -16.01 -2.56
CA LYS A 340 -12.98 -17.23 -1.96
C LYS A 340 -12.70 -17.46 -0.49
N THR A 341 -12.03 -16.54 0.19
CA THR A 341 -11.78 -16.73 1.61
C THR A 341 -12.71 -15.85 2.43
N ASN A 342 -13.62 -16.45 3.20
CA ASN A 342 -14.35 -15.80 4.30
C ASN A 342 -13.41 -15.31 5.41
N LEU A 343 -12.11 -15.19 5.11
CA LEU A 343 -11.07 -14.79 6.02
C LEU A 343 -10.71 -13.34 5.73
N HIS A 344 -10.89 -12.47 6.70
CA HIS A 344 -10.65 -11.04 6.58
C HIS A 344 -9.17 -10.64 6.79
N PHE A 345 -8.23 -11.56 6.65
CA PHE A 345 -6.80 -11.26 6.71
C PHE A 345 -6.23 -10.71 5.38
N ALA A 346 -6.98 -10.81 4.29
CA ALA A 346 -6.62 -10.27 2.98
C ALA A 346 -7.74 -9.35 2.44
N PRO A 347 -7.39 -8.29 1.72
CA PRO A 347 -8.38 -7.43 1.07
C PRO A 347 -9.06 -8.17 -0.10
N ILE A 348 -10.30 -7.83 -0.37
CA ILE A 348 -11.01 -8.31 -1.55
C ILE A 348 -10.79 -7.31 -2.68
N PHE A 349 -10.14 -7.77 -3.76
CA PHE A 349 -10.10 -7.08 -5.04
C PHE A 349 -10.85 -7.92 -6.06
N TYR A 350 -11.81 -7.31 -6.74
CA TYR A 350 -12.53 -7.97 -7.81
C TYR A 350 -11.68 -8.05 -9.07
N GLU A 351 -12.05 -8.93 -9.99
CA GLU A 351 -11.34 -9.14 -11.25
C GLU A 351 -11.21 -7.84 -12.04
N GLY A 352 -9.98 -7.50 -12.40
CA GLY A 352 -9.65 -6.26 -13.10
C GLY A 352 -9.39 -5.07 -12.17
N ALA A 353 -9.63 -5.20 -10.87
CA ALA A 353 -9.26 -4.16 -9.92
C ALA A 353 -7.74 -4.12 -9.68
N PHE A 354 -7.21 -2.91 -9.54
CA PHE A 354 -5.80 -2.62 -9.28
C PHE A 354 -5.66 -1.54 -8.21
N GLY A 355 -4.79 -1.74 -7.28
CA GLY A 355 -4.61 -0.81 -6.16
C GLY A 355 -3.64 -1.34 -5.14
N HIS A 356 -3.89 -1.09 -3.87
CA HIS A 356 -3.13 -1.68 -2.78
C HIS A 356 -3.90 -1.64 -1.46
N ALA A 357 -3.47 -2.47 -0.52
CA ALA A 357 -3.97 -2.47 0.86
C ALA A 357 -2.85 -2.15 1.84
N GLY A 358 -3.20 -1.52 2.95
CA GLY A 358 -2.30 -1.18 4.04
C GLY A 358 -2.49 -2.08 5.26
N ILE A 359 -1.40 -2.37 5.97
CA ILE A 359 -1.41 -3.18 7.19
C ILE A 359 -2.32 -2.63 8.30
N GLY A 360 -2.72 -1.35 8.21
CA GLY A 360 -3.69 -0.74 9.11
C GLY A 360 -5.15 -1.04 8.79
N GLY A 361 -5.45 -1.77 7.69
CA GLY A 361 -6.82 -2.05 7.23
C GLY A 361 -7.30 -1.13 6.10
N SER A 362 -6.57 -0.06 5.80
CA SER A 362 -6.88 0.85 4.69
C SER A 362 -6.71 0.17 3.33
N VAL A 363 -7.59 0.50 2.37
CA VAL A 363 -7.60 -0.06 1.02
C VAL A 363 -7.95 1.04 0.02
N ALA A 364 -7.26 1.08 -1.13
CA ALA A 364 -7.68 1.92 -2.26
C ALA A 364 -7.42 1.18 -3.57
N PHE A 365 -8.34 1.30 -4.52
CA PHE A 365 -8.23 0.67 -5.83
C PHE A 365 -9.07 1.38 -6.90
N GLY A 366 -8.68 1.16 -8.16
CA GLY A 366 -9.45 1.46 -9.34
C GLY A 366 -9.96 0.19 -10.02
N ASP A 367 -11.06 0.30 -10.75
CA ASP A 367 -11.61 -0.76 -11.60
C ASP A 367 -12.08 -0.14 -12.91
N LYS A 368 -11.30 -0.35 -13.99
CA LYS A 368 -11.59 0.22 -15.32
C LYS A 368 -12.92 -0.29 -15.88
N LYS A 369 -13.24 -1.57 -15.66
CA LYS A 369 -14.45 -2.20 -16.19
C LYS A 369 -15.71 -1.54 -15.64
N ASN A 370 -15.67 -1.11 -14.38
CA ASN A 370 -16.80 -0.51 -13.68
C ASN A 370 -16.70 1.02 -13.59
N GLU A 371 -15.63 1.63 -14.16
CA GLU A 371 -15.35 3.08 -14.08
C GLU A 371 -15.36 3.57 -12.61
N LEU A 372 -14.64 2.84 -11.74
CA LEU A 372 -14.75 2.93 -10.30
C LEU A 372 -13.41 3.28 -9.66
N GLY A 373 -13.40 4.29 -8.79
CA GLY A 373 -12.39 4.54 -7.78
C GLY A 373 -12.97 4.33 -6.38
N TYR A 374 -12.27 3.59 -5.54
CA TYR A 374 -12.70 3.28 -4.18
C TYR A 374 -11.57 3.49 -3.19
N SER A 375 -11.91 4.00 -2.01
CA SER A 375 -11.01 3.99 -0.87
C SER A 375 -11.75 3.85 0.45
N PHE A 376 -11.17 3.07 1.34
CA PHE A 376 -11.51 3.01 2.77
C PHE A 376 -10.25 3.29 3.56
N VAL A 377 -10.31 4.22 4.53
CA VAL A 377 -9.20 4.55 5.43
C VAL A 377 -9.68 4.54 6.88
N CYS A 378 -8.83 4.06 7.79
CA CYS A 378 -9.14 3.94 9.21
C CYS A 378 -7.89 4.12 10.07
N ASN A 379 -8.10 4.40 11.36
CA ASN A 379 -7.00 4.61 12.29
C ASN A 379 -6.89 3.56 13.40
N LYS A 380 -7.82 2.62 13.51
CA LYS A 380 -7.74 1.53 14.48
C LYS A 380 -7.29 0.26 13.78
N GLN A 381 -6.09 -0.19 14.10
CA GLN A 381 -5.57 -1.44 13.57
C GLN A 381 -6.25 -2.64 14.22
N GLN A 382 -6.67 -3.57 13.40
CA GLN A 382 -7.30 -4.82 13.82
C GLN A 382 -6.26 -5.96 13.85
N LYS A 383 -6.59 -7.05 14.58
CA LYS A 383 -5.81 -8.29 14.52
C LYS A 383 -5.83 -8.88 13.10
N SER A 384 -4.83 -9.67 12.75
CA SER A 384 -4.68 -10.27 11.42
C SER A 384 -5.94 -10.97 10.91
N SER A 385 -6.66 -11.69 11.78
CA SER A 385 -7.89 -12.41 11.39
C SER A 385 -9.06 -11.51 10.98
N SER A 386 -9.00 -10.23 11.29
CA SER A 386 -10.08 -9.26 11.03
C SER A 386 -9.58 -7.96 10.39
N LEU A 387 -8.32 -7.92 9.97
CA LEU A 387 -7.63 -6.71 9.51
C LEU A 387 -8.39 -5.96 8.42
N TYR A 388 -8.96 -6.68 7.46
CA TYR A 388 -9.70 -6.08 6.34
C TYR A 388 -11.22 -6.29 6.44
N LYS A 389 -11.76 -6.58 7.64
CA LYS A 389 -13.20 -6.89 7.79
C LYS A 389 -14.09 -5.77 7.29
N THR A 390 -13.86 -4.55 7.74
CA THR A 390 -14.69 -3.39 7.35
C THR A 390 -14.55 -3.10 5.85
N SER A 391 -13.32 -3.02 5.33
CA SER A 391 -13.10 -2.77 3.91
C SER A 391 -13.71 -3.86 3.02
N ASN A 392 -13.65 -5.13 3.42
CA ASN A 392 -14.23 -6.23 2.67
C ASN A 392 -15.77 -6.15 2.62
N LEU A 393 -16.42 -5.87 3.77
CA LEU A 393 -17.87 -5.66 3.82
C LEU A 393 -18.31 -4.50 2.92
N LEU A 394 -17.58 -3.37 2.97
CA LEU A 394 -17.86 -2.21 2.13
C LEU A 394 -17.65 -2.52 0.65
N THR A 395 -16.55 -3.20 0.29
CA THR A 395 -16.26 -3.60 -1.10
C THR A 395 -17.33 -4.54 -1.64
N GLU A 396 -17.78 -5.55 -0.87
CA GLU A 396 -18.86 -6.45 -1.28
C GLU A 396 -20.18 -5.69 -1.50
N ALA A 397 -20.55 -4.79 -0.58
CA ALA A 397 -21.75 -3.97 -0.72
C ALA A 397 -21.68 -3.03 -1.94
N LEU A 398 -20.51 -2.44 -2.19
CA LEU A 398 -20.25 -1.60 -3.36
C LEU A 398 -20.50 -2.37 -4.65
N TYR A 399 -19.88 -3.53 -4.81
CA TYR A 399 -20.04 -4.34 -6.04
C TYR A 399 -21.45 -4.91 -6.20
N LYS A 400 -22.19 -5.17 -5.11
CA LYS A 400 -23.61 -5.50 -5.17
C LYS A 400 -24.47 -4.31 -5.65
N ALA A 401 -24.07 -3.08 -5.31
CA ALA A 401 -24.82 -1.89 -5.71
C ALA A 401 -24.59 -1.54 -7.20
N ILE A 402 -23.40 -1.79 -7.76
CA ILE A 402 -23.11 -1.42 -9.16
C ILE A 402 -23.49 -2.49 -10.18
N ASN A 403 -23.65 -3.76 -9.75
CA ASN A 403 -24.10 -4.88 -10.59
C ASN A 403 -25.62 -5.07 -10.46
#